data_93d41d3914359725cc7265acdb090a82
#
_entry.id   93d41d3914359725cc7265acdb090a82
#
_cell.length_a   1.000
_cell.length_b   1.000
_cell.length_c   1.000
_cell.angle_alpha   90.00
_cell.angle_beta   90.00
_cell.angle_gamma   90.00
#
_symmetry.space_group_name_H-M   'P 1'
#
loop_
_entity.id
_entity.type
_entity.pdbx_description
1 polymer ?
#
loop_
_entity_poly.entity_id
_entity_poly.type
_entity_poly.pdbx_seq_one_letter_code
_entity_poly.pdbx_strand_id
1 'polypeptide(L)'
;MARILRGEIRWADLNPVRGHEQAGRRPVLILSHDIFNERSGTVIAVALTSQEPLAGFPLTLESKAAGLTKRSWIKISQIRTLSVDRISQRVARASEEELARVLDGLIEILG
;
A
#
# COMPACT_ATOMS: atom_id res chain seq x y z
N MET A 1 14.02 -14.88 5.21
CA MET A 1 12.81 -14.24 4.65
C MET A 1 13.15 -13.52 3.36
N ALA A 2 12.29 -13.66 2.36
CA ALA A 2 12.48 -12.93 1.10
C ALA A 2 12.37 -11.42 1.34
N ARG A 3 13.13 -10.64 0.57
CA ARG A 3 13.13 -9.19 0.68
C ARG A 3 11.79 -8.61 0.29
N ILE A 4 11.37 -7.59 1.01
CA ILE A 4 10.15 -6.84 0.68
C ILE A 4 10.59 -5.62 -0.11
N LEU A 5 10.14 -5.53 -1.36
CA LEU A 5 10.61 -4.53 -2.31
C LEU A 5 9.57 -3.44 -2.55
N ARG A 6 10.07 -2.22 -2.74
CA ARG A 6 9.23 -1.10 -3.15
C ARG A 6 8.47 -1.44 -4.43
N GLY A 7 7.17 -1.11 -4.44
CA GLY A 7 6.31 -1.35 -5.60
C GLY A 7 5.58 -2.67 -5.55
N GLU A 8 5.98 -3.58 -4.68
CA GLU A 8 5.24 -4.82 -4.50
C GLU A 8 3.92 -4.57 -3.80
N ILE A 9 2.89 -5.30 -4.24
CA ILE A 9 1.61 -5.35 -3.55
C ILE A 9 1.58 -6.70 -2.83
N ARG A 10 1.49 -6.65 -1.50
CA ARG A 10 1.55 -7.84 -0.66
C ARG A 10 0.37 -7.89 0.29
N TRP A 11 -0.03 -9.09 0.66
CA TRP A 11 -0.98 -9.27 1.74
C TRP A 11 -0.37 -8.78 3.05
N ALA A 12 -1.18 -8.12 3.86
CA ALA A 12 -0.76 -7.64 5.18
C ALA A 12 -1.90 -7.79 6.16
N ASP A 13 -1.54 -8.05 7.42
CA ASP A 13 -2.49 -8.02 8.53
C ASP A 13 -2.49 -6.61 9.12
N LEU A 14 -3.61 -5.93 8.97
CA LEU A 14 -3.75 -4.54 9.40
C LEU A 14 -4.37 -4.41 10.80
N ASN A 15 -4.71 -5.52 11.45
CA ASN A 15 -5.25 -5.50 12.80
C ASN A 15 -4.13 -5.37 13.84
N PRO A 16 -4.39 -4.73 14.98
CA PRO A 16 -5.60 -3.98 15.30
C PRO A 16 -5.61 -2.60 14.66
N VAL A 17 -6.80 -2.06 14.42
CA VAL A 17 -6.98 -0.72 13.86
C VAL A 17 -7.87 0.11 14.76
N ARG A 18 -7.91 1.44 14.51
CA ARG A 18 -8.76 2.38 15.24
C ARG A 18 -9.49 3.29 14.25
N GLY A 19 -10.76 3.56 14.54
CA GLY A 19 -11.55 4.51 13.79
C GLY A 19 -11.74 4.09 12.34
N HIS A 20 -11.42 4.99 11.42
CA HIS A 20 -11.66 4.81 9.99
C HIS A 20 -10.51 4.14 9.25
N GLU A 21 -9.51 3.60 9.95
CA GLU A 21 -8.42 2.88 9.32
C GLU A 21 -8.92 1.59 8.68
N GLN A 22 -8.27 1.19 7.58
CA GLN A 22 -8.55 -0.11 6.97
C GLN A 22 -8.18 -1.22 7.95
N ALA A 23 -9.03 -2.23 8.02
CA ALA A 23 -8.89 -3.34 8.96
C ALA A 23 -8.73 -4.67 8.23
N GLY A 24 -8.32 -5.68 8.98
CA GLY A 24 -8.26 -7.05 8.52
C GLY A 24 -7.06 -7.33 7.63
N ARG A 25 -7.12 -8.47 6.94
CA ARG A 25 -6.08 -8.87 6.00
C ARG A 25 -6.38 -8.27 4.64
N ARG A 26 -5.46 -7.44 4.14
CA ARG A 26 -5.66 -6.70 2.90
C ARG A 26 -4.37 -6.60 2.10
N PRO A 27 -4.47 -6.40 0.77
CA PRO A 27 -3.28 -6.04 0.00
C PRO A 27 -2.82 -4.64 0.40
N VAL A 28 -1.51 -4.46 0.45
CA VAL A 28 -0.89 -3.15 0.66
C VAL A 28 0.18 -2.95 -0.40
N LEU A 29 0.34 -1.70 -0.83
CA LEU A 29 1.40 -1.30 -1.74
C LEU A 29 2.58 -0.81 -0.92
N ILE A 30 3.74 -1.42 -1.13
CA ILE A 30 4.98 -1.09 -0.42
C ILE A 30 5.59 0.15 -1.07
N LEU A 31 5.74 1.22 -0.30
CA LEU A 31 6.30 2.48 -0.78
C LEU A 31 7.76 2.67 -0.43
N SER A 32 8.20 2.06 0.68
CA SER A 32 9.56 2.24 1.17
C SER A 32 10.55 1.32 0.46
N HIS A 33 11.79 1.82 0.33
CA HIS A 33 12.85 1.08 -0.33
C HIS A 33 13.26 -0.15 0.48
N ASP A 34 13.78 -1.16 -0.20
CA ASP A 34 14.19 -2.43 0.38
C ASP A 34 15.25 -2.28 1.48
N ILE A 35 16.19 -1.35 1.30
CA ILE A 35 17.24 -1.11 2.32
C ILE A 35 16.61 -0.56 3.60
N PHE A 36 15.67 0.39 3.47
CA PHE A 36 14.93 0.88 4.63
C PHE A 36 14.16 -0.26 5.31
N ASN A 37 13.46 -1.06 4.52
CA ASN A 37 12.64 -2.17 5.04
C ASN A 37 13.49 -3.16 5.82
N GLU A 38 14.65 -3.50 5.26
CA GLU A 38 15.57 -4.46 5.88
C GLU A 38 16.16 -3.92 7.18
N ARG A 39 16.59 -2.65 7.16
CA ARG A 39 17.25 -2.05 8.33
C ARG A 39 16.31 -1.70 9.46
N SER A 40 15.12 -1.23 9.12
CA SER A 40 14.16 -0.78 10.13
C SER A 40 13.29 -1.92 10.69
N GLY A 41 13.18 -3.04 9.98
CA GLY A 41 12.23 -4.08 10.33
C GLY A 41 10.78 -3.67 10.13
N THR A 42 10.56 -2.57 9.41
CA THR A 42 9.22 -2.06 9.09
C THR A 42 9.15 -1.71 7.62
N VAL A 43 7.92 -1.52 7.12
CA VAL A 43 7.67 -0.98 5.78
C VAL A 43 6.73 0.20 5.89
N ILE A 44 6.84 1.13 4.95
CA ILE A 44 5.87 2.21 4.79
C ILE A 44 4.99 1.82 3.60
N ALA A 45 3.69 1.75 3.83
CA ALA A 45 2.77 1.18 2.85
C ALA A 45 1.42 1.88 2.89
N VAL A 46 0.63 1.65 1.85
CA VAL A 46 -0.76 2.13 1.75
C VAL A 46 -1.65 0.94 1.42
N ALA A 47 -2.80 0.88 2.07
CA ALA A 47 -3.74 -0.22 1.87
C ALA A 47 -4.50 -0.07 0.55
N LEU A 48 -4.88 -1.21 -0.03
CA LEU A 48 -5.81 -1.26 -1.14
C LEU A 48 -7.18 -1.73 -0.65
N THR A 49 -8.23 -1.30 -1.36
CA THR A 49 -9.59 -1.78 -1.11
C THR A 49 -10.23 -2.17 -2.42
N SER A 50 -11.08 -3.20 -2.40
CA SER A 50 -11.88 -3.58 -3.57
C SER A 50 -13.23 -2.87 -3.61
N GLN A 51 -13.53 -2.07 -2.59
CA GLN A 51 -14.75 -1.28 -2.53
C GLN A 51 -14.45 0.13 -3.04
N GLU A 52 -15.16 0.55 -4.09
CA GLU A 52 -14.88 1.85 -4.72
C GLU A 52 -15.08 2.99 -3.74
N PRO A 53 -14.04 3.82 -3.52
CA PRO A 53 -14.14 4.96 -2.61
C PRO A 53 -14.97 6.09 -3.20
N LEU A 54 -15.57 6.91 -2.33
CA LEU A 54 -16.28 8.11 -2.75
C LEU A 54 -15.30 9.21 -3.18
N ALA A 55 -14.19 9.33 -2.49
CA ALA A 55 -13.17 10.35 -2.80
C ALA A 55 -12.20 9.80 -3.85
N GLY A 56 -11.82 10.66 -4.78
CA GLY A 56 -10.82 10.33 -5.79
C GLY A 56 -9.43 10.84 -5.41
N PHE A 57 -8.57 11.00 -6.44
CA PHE A 57 -7.23 11.53 -6.26
C PHE A 57 -7.27 12.96 -5.66
N PRO A 58 -6.41 13.31 -4.70
CA PRO A 58 -5.22 12.57 -4.25
C PRO A 58 -5.46 11.56 -3.12
N LEU A 59 -6.68 11.42 -2.61
CA LEU A 59 -6.95 10.53 -1.49
C LEU A 59 -6.90 9.06 -1.89
N THR A 60 -7.33 8.77 -3.11
CA THR A 60 -7.33 7.40 -3.64
C THR A 60 -6.90 7.40 -5.10
N LEU A 61 -6.47 6.24 -5.57
CA LEU A 61 -6.11 6.01 -6.96
C LEU A 61 -6.45 4.58 -7.33
N GLU A 62 -7.16 4.39 -8.42
CA GLU A 62 -7.44 3.03 -8.89
C GLU A 62 -6.13 2.38 -9.36
N SER A 63 -5.85 1.18 -8.86
CA SER A 63 -4.65 0.44 -9.25
C SER A 63 -4.90 -0.32 -10.54
N LYS A 64 -3.92 -0.26 -11.43
CA LYS A 64 -3.90 -1.02 -12.69
C LYS A 64 -2.87 -2.14 -12.65
N ALA A 65 -2.39 -2.50 -11.47
CA ALA A 65 -1.35 -3.50 -11.32
C ALA A 65 -1.83 -4.87 -11.82
N ALA A 66 -0.99 -5.52 -12.60
CA ALA A 66 -1.25 -6.88 -13.06
C ALA A 66 -1.15 -7.82 -11.86
N GLY A 67 -2.02 -8.83 -11.80
CA GLY A 67 -2.03 -9.79 -10.71
C GLY A 67 -3.15 -9.57 -9.69
N LEU A 68 -3.77 -8.40 -9.69
CA LEU A 68 -4.94 -8.16 -8.84
C LEU A 68 -6.14 -8.88 -9.43
N THR A 69 -6.83 -9.67 -8.60
CA THR A 69 -7.99 -10.46 -9.05
C THR A 69 -9.28 -9.65 -9.04
N LYS A 70 -9.28 -8.53 -8.33
CA LYS A 70 -10.43 -7.63 -8.23
C LYS A 70 -9.99 -6.21 -8.55
N ARG A 71 -10.92 -5.44 -9.11
CA ARG A 71 -10.72 -4.00 -9.25
C ARG A 71 -10.44 -3.42 -7.87
N SER A 72 -9.36 -2.67 -7.75
CA SER A 72 -8.88 -2.20 -6.45
C SER A 72 -8.43 -0.74 -6.51
N TRP A 73 -8.54 -0.07 -5.38
CA TRP A 73 -8.13 1.32 -5.22
C TRP A 73 -7.11 1.44 -4.09
N ILE A 74 -6.08 2.23 -4.35
CA ILE A 74 -5.03 2.52 -3.38
C ILE A 74 -5.54 3.65 -2.49
N LYS A 75 -5.54 3.43 -1.18
CA LYS A 75 -5.98 4.43 -0.20
C LYS A 75 -4.79 5.29 0.22
N ILE A 76 -4.41 6.25 -0.64
CA ILE A 76 -3.20 7.07 -0.47
C ILE A 76 -3.19 7.77 0.88
N SER A 77 -4.33 8.29 1.33
CA SER A 77 -4.43 8.99 2.63
C SER A 77 -4.23 8.08 3.83
N GLN A 78 -4.23 6.76 3.63
CA GLN A 78 -4.07 5.77 4.71
C GLN A 78 -2.65 5.20 4.75
N ILE A 79 -1.68 6.05 4.48
CA ILE A 79 -0.27 5.67 4.61
C ILE A 79 0.05 5.31 6.06
N ARG A 80 0.80 4.22 6.23
CA ARG A 80 1.15 3.75 7.58
C ARG A 80 2.42 2.95 7.56
N THR A 81 3.01 2.82 8.74
CA THR A 81 4.17 1.98 8.99
C THR A 81 3.70 0.65 9.56
N LEU A 82 4.18 -0.44 8.99
CA LEU A 82 3.82 -1.80 9.40
C LEU A 82 5.08 -2.59 9.70
N SER A 83 5.05 -3.41 10.77
CA SER A 83 6.11 -4.37 11.01
C SER A 83 6.18 -5.37 9.86
N VAL A 84 7.40 -5.75 9.47
CA VAL A 84 7.59 -6.76 8.42
C VAL A 84 6.90 -8.08 8.76
N ASP A 85 6.70 -8.36 10.05
CA ASP A 85 6.00 -9.56 10.50
C ASP A 85 4.53 -9.59 10.07
N ARG A 86 3.97 -8.45 9.72
CA ARG A 86 2.59 -8.36 9.25
C ARG A 86 2.46 -8.59 7.74
N ILE A 87 3.58 -8.65 7.03
CA ILE A 87 3.62 -8.73 5.57
C ILE A 87 3.79 -10.19 5.15
N SER A 88 2.96 -10.63 4.21
CA SER A 88 3.05 -11.99 3.68
C SER A 88 3.30 -11.96 2.16
N GLN A 89 2.74 -12.88 1.40
CA GLN A 89 3.13 -13.09 0.00
C GLN A 89 2.76 -11.93 -0.93
N ARG A 90 3.56 -11.79 -1.97
CA ARG A 90 3.30 -10.84 -3.05
C ARG A 90 2.14 -11.35 -3.92
N VAL A 91 1.25 -10.43 -4.31
CA VAL A 91 0.15 -10.73 -5.21
C VAL A 91 0.25 -9.97 -6.52
N ALA A 92 0.96 -8.83 -6.52
CA ALA A 92 1.06 -7.98 -7.70
C ALA A 92 2.26 -7.05 -7.56
N ARG A 93 2.48 -6.25 -8.60
CA ARG A 93 3.51 -5.20 -8.57
C ARG A 93 2.97 -3.99 -9.30
N ALA A 94 3.03 -2.84 -8.67
CA ALA A 94 2.66 -1.58 -9.29
C ALA A 94 3.74 -1.15 -10.27
N SER A 95 3.33 -0.50 -11.37
CA SER A 95 4.27 0.11 -12.29
C SER A 95 4.95 1.31 -11.64
N GLU A 96 6.07 1.75 -12.23
CA GLU A 96 6.73 2.98 -11.76
C GLU A 96 5.84 4.19 -11.94
N GLU A 97 5.02 4.22 -12.99
CA GLU A 97 4.06 5.31 -13.22
C GLU A 97 3.00 5.35 -12.13
N GLU A 98 2.49 4.20 -11.72
CA GLU A 98 1.50 4.12 -10.63
C GLU A 98 2.12 4.56 -9.31
N LEU A 99 3.35 4.13 -9.02
CA LEU A 99 4.08 4.58 -7.83
C LEU A 99 4.26 6.09 -7.83
N ALA A 100 4.64 6.67 -8.97
CA ALA A 100 4.82 8.11 -9.09
C ALA A 100 3.52 8.86 -8.81
N ARG A 101 2.38 8.33 -9.28
CA ARG A 101 1.07 8.94 -9.02
C ARG A 101 0.72 8.88 -7.54
N VAL A 102 1.04 7.78 -6.87
CA VAL A 102 0.80 7.66 -5.43
C VAL A 102 1.64 8.69 -4.67
N LEU A 103 2.91 8.84 -5.03
CA LEU A 103 3.79 9.82 -4.40
C LEU A 103 3.30 11.25 -4.65
N ASP A 104 2.82 11.55 -5.86
CA ASP A 104 2.21 12.85 -6.16
C ASP A 104 1.01 13.12 -5.25
N GLY A 105 0.17 12.12 -5.03
CA GLY A 105 -0.97 12.22 -4.13
C GLY A 105 -0.54 12.50 -2.69
N LEU A 106 0.49 11.82 -2.22
CA LEU A 106 1.04 12.06 -0.89
C LEU A 106 1.57 13.48 -0.75
N ILE A 107 2.27 13.99 -1.76
CA ILE A 107 2.78 15.36 -1.75
C ILE A 107 1.63 16.36 -1.67
N GLU A 108 0.55 16.15 -2.40
CA GLU A 108 -0.62 17.01 -2.32
C GLU A 108 -1.26 17.00 -0.93
N ILE A 109 -1.28 15.84 -0.27
CA ILE A 109 -1.86 15.71 1.07
C ILE A 109 -0.95 16.32 2.14
N LEU A 110 0.34 16.10 2.01
CA LEU A 110 1.31 16.48 3.05
C LEU A 110 1.93 17.87 2.83
N GLY A 111 1.79 18.42 1.67
CA GLY A 111 2.32 19.72 1.33
C GLY A 111 3.58 19.66 0.58
#